data_6dd1aa3e4ffb493d7da07adbe8d779a8
#
_entry.id   6dd1aa3e4ffb493d7da07adbe8d779a8
#
_cell.length_a   1.000
_cell.length_b   1.000
_cell.length_c   1.000
_cell.angle_alpha   90.00
_cell.angle_beta   90.00
_cell.angle_gamma   90.00
#
_symmetry.space_group_name_H-M   'P 1'
#
loop_
_entity.id
_entity.type
_entity.pdbx_description
1 polymer ?
#
loop_
_entity_poly.entity_id
_entity_poly.type
_entity_poly.pdbx_seq_one_letter_code
_entity_poly.pdbx_strand_id
1 'polypeptide(L)'
;MVYSVLVETGRAGTKTGRLLMACAFLTNTLTALALSAAFLKPNFYTAVFLVISGAFLLLAGRFSGAILRHPALSGRVIEPEIKYIFFVLLAFIYLAELGSSQAMLPAFLFGLLMSGHFKKGAAAAPVKNRLRTVAYAFITPFFFIVAGMKVSLPALRAAAGVFAALFIVRQAAKFAGVYFFARKFFPATRNYFTLLMSTGLTFGLMAALFGLKAGFLDPAQYSVLTGVLIASAVIPTFAAQRWFTPVEEEDII
;
A
#
# COMPACT_ATOMS: atom_id res chain seq x y z
N MET A 1 -6.60 0.33 -2.19
CA MET A 1 -7.66 0.61 -3.16
C MET A 1 -8.29 -0.65 -3.75
N VAL A 2 -7.58 -1.55 -4.46
CA VAL A 2 -8.16 -2.82 -4.98
C VAL A 2 -8.88 -3.61 -3.89
N TYR A 3 -8.26 -3.80 -2.73
CA TYR A 3 -8.87 -4.48 -1.58
C TYR A 3 -10.17 -3.80 -1.10
N SER A 4 -10.18 -2.47 -0.97
CA SER A 4 -11.38 -1.74 -0.53
C SER A 4 -12.55 -1.96 -1.50
N VAL A 5 -12.29 -1.81 -2.81
CA VAL A 5 -13.29 -2.04 -3.85
C VAL A 5 -13.86 -3.47 -3.79
N LEU A 6 -12.99 -4.48 -3.65
CA LEU A 6 -13.44 -5.88 -3.57
C LEU A 6 -14.26 -6.18 -2.31
N VAL A 7 -13.91 -5.55 -1.18
CA VAL A 7 -14.67 -5.70 0.07
C VAL A 7 -16.03 -5.00 -0.03
N GLU A 8 -16.06 -3.76 -0.53
CA GLU A 8 -17.29 -2.97 -0.68
C GLU A 8 -18.27 -3.60 -1.68
N THR A 9 -17.75 -4.24 -2.73
CA THR A 9 -18.57 -4.95 -3.72
C THR A 9 -18.89 -6.41 -3.34
N GLY A 10 -18.49 -6.87 -2.14
CA GLY A 10 -18.71 -8.26 -1.68
C GLY A 10 -17.87 -9.32 -2.39
N ARG A 11 -16.93 -8.93 -3.26
CA ARG A 11 -16.19 -9.84 -4.16
C ARG A 11 -14.83 -10.30 -3.64
N ALA A 12 -14.47 -9.93 -2.43
CA ALA A 12 -13.20 -10.35 -1.84
C ALA A 12 -13.05 -11.87 -1.68
N GLY A 13 -14.17 -12.59 -1.57
CA GLY A 13 -14.23 -14.06 -1.44
C GLY A 13 -14.20 -14.82 -2.77
N THR A 14 -14.48 -14.17 -3.90
CA THR A 14 -14.51 -14.80 -5.22
C THR A 14 -13.12 -15.21 -5.69
N LYS A 15 -13.03 -16.14 -6.64
CA LYS A 15 -11.75 -16.58 -7.23
C LYS A 15 -11.00 -15.39 -7.86
N THR A 16 -11.70 -14.60 -8.66
CA THR A 16 -11.16 -13.38 -9.29
C THR A 16 -10.70 -12.37 -8.23
N GLY A 17 -11.48 -12.15 -7.17
CA GLY A 17 -11.12 -11.24 -6.07
C GLY A 17 -9.88 -11.68 -5.31
N ARG A 18 -9.76 -12.97 -4.98
CA ARG A 18 -8.57 -13.52 -4.31
C ARG A 18 -7.31 -13.38 -5.17
N LEU A 19 -7.42 -13.64 -6.47
CA LEU A 19 -6.30 -13.47 -7.41
C LEU A 19 -5.91 -12.01 -7.59
N LEU A 20 -6.88 -11.09 -7.72
CA LEU A 20 -6.63 -9.65 -7.73
C LEU A 20 -5.89 -9.19 -6.47
N MET A 21 -6.31 -9.65 -5.30
CA MET A 21 -5.63 -9.33 -4.04
C MET A 21 -4.21 -9.87 -4.01
N ALA A 22 -3.98 -11.10 -4.47
CA ALA A 22 -2.64 -11.71 -4.53
C ALA A 22 -1.72 -10.95 -5.51
N CYS A 23 -2.21 -10.60 -6.70
CA CYS A 23 -1.46 -9.80 -7.67
C CYS A 23 -1.17 -8.39 -7.16
N ALA A 24 -2.15 -7.73 -6.55
CA ALA A 24 -1.96 -6.40 -5.96
C ALA A 24 -0.92 -6.45 -4.82
N PHE A 25 -0.96 -7.48 -3.98
CA PHE A 25 0.02 -7.68 -2.92
C PHE A 25 1.43 -7.89 -3.49
N LEU A 26 1.60 -8.76 -4.49
CA LEU A 26 2.89 -8.99 -5.13
C LEU A 26 3.44 -7.72 -5.78
N THR A 27 2.60 -6.99 -6.51
CA THR A 27 2.96 -5.70 -7.13
C THR A 27 3.40 -4.68 -6.08
N ASN A 28 2.68 -4.58 -4.97
CA ASN A 28 3.04 -3.69 -3.86
C ASN A 28 4.37 -4.09 -3.24
N THR A 29 4.62 -5.38 -3.03
CA THR A 29 5.90 -5.89 -2.51
C THR A 29 7.07 -5.53 -3.42
N LEU A 30 6.94 -5.81 -4.72
CA LEU A 30 7.96 -5.46 -5.70
C LEU A 30 8.19 -3.95 -5.80
N THR A 31 7.12 -3.16 -5.73
CA THR A 31 7.22 -1.70 -5.72
C THR A 31 7.91 -1.18 -4.46
N ALA A 32 7.61 -1.73 -3.28
CA ALA A 32 8.27 -1.37 -2.04
C ALA A 32 9.77 -1.67 -2.09
N LEU A 33 10.16 -2.85 -2.62
CA LEU A 33 11.56 -3.21 -2.82
C LEU A 33 12.25 -2.27 -3.81
N ALA A 34 11.62 -2.02 -4.97
CA ALA A 34 12.18 -1.15 -6.00
C ALA A 34 12.36 0.30 -5.49
N LEU A 35 11.36 0.85 -4.79
CA LEU A 35 11.47 2.20 -4.21
C LEU A 35 12.54 2.26 -3.13
N SER A 36 12.62 1.24 -2.27
CA SER A 36 13.66 1.20 -1.23
C SER A 36 15.06 1.13 -1.84
N ALA A 37 15.24 0.36 -2.92
CA ALA A 37 16.51 0.30 -3.65
C ALA A 37 16.82 1.61 -4.39
N ALA A 38 15.83 2.20 -5.07
CA ALA A 38 16.00 3.43 -5.85
C ALA A 38 16.34 4.66 -4.98
N PHE A 39 15.80 4.70 -3.76
CA PHE A 39 16.00 5.81 -2.84
C PHE A 39 17.05 5.54 -1.75
N LEU A 40 17.73 4.41 -1.83
CA LEU A 40 18.82 4.08 -0.92
C LEU A 40 20.02 5.01 -1.23
N LYS A 41 20.38 5.84 -0.27
CA LYS A 41 21.63 6.62 -0.35
C LYS A 41 22.73 5.76 0.30
N PRO A 42 23.70 5.25 -0.47
CA PRO A 42 24.76 4.42 0.10
C PRO A 42 25.70 5.29 0.95
N ASN A 43 25.46 5.30 2.24
CA ASN A 43 26.32 5.92 3.25
C ASN A 43 26.42 5.01 4.50
N PHE A 44 27.37 5.34 5.37
CA PHE A 44 27.59 4.59 6.61
C PHE A 44 26.31 4.53 7.48
N TYR A 45 25.59 5.64 7.60
CA TYR A 45 24.37 5.70 8.43
C TYR A 45 23.25 4.83 7.87
N THR A 46 23.13 4.76 6.55
CA THR A 46 22.16 3.85 5.90
C THR A 46 22.51 2.39 6.11
N ALA A 47 23.80 2.03 6.06
CA ALA A 47 24.25 0.66 6.37
C ALA A 47 23.92 0.30 7.82
N VAL A 48 24.22 1.17 8.76
CA VAL A 48 23.87 1.01 10.19
C VAL A 48 22.36 0.88 10.36
N PHE A 49 21.58 1.73 9.70
CA PHE A 49 20.12 1.65 9.71
C PHE A 49 19.61 0.28 9.22
N LEU A 50 20.14 -0.24 8.12
CA LEU A 50 19.72 -1.54 7.57
C LEU A 50 20.02 -2.68 8.54
N VAL A 51 21.22 -2.68 9.16
CA VAL A 51 21.61 -3.70 10.14
C VAL A 51 20.73 -3.62 11.39
N ILE A 52 20.54 -2.43 11.96
CA ILE A 52 19.73 -2.24 13.17
C ILE A 52 18.26 -2.55 12.89
N SER A 53 17.71 -2.07 11.76
CA SER A 53 16.34 -2.36 11.39
C SER A 53 16.11 -3.85 11.09
N GLY A 54 17.09 -4.52 10.48
CA GLY A 54 17.07 -5.97 10.27
C GLY A 54 17.09 -6.75 11.59
N ALA A 55 17.99 -6.40 12.50
CA ALA A 55 18.05 -7.00 13.83
C ALA A 55 16.76 -6.75 14.62
N PHE A 56 16.27 -5.52 14.62
CA PHE A 56 15.02 -5.15 15.28
C PHE A 56 13.81 -5.88 14.69
N LEU A 57 13.77 -6.05 13.36
CA LEU A 57 12.75 -6.81 12.66
C LEU A 57 12.72 -8.28 13.10
N LEU A 58 13.90 -8.92 13.17
CA LEU A 58 14.04 -10.31 13.63
C LEU A 58 13.62 -10.46 15.09
N LEU A 59 14.06 -9.55 15.96
CA LEU A 59 13.67 -9.53 17.38
C LEU A 59 12.16 -9.29 17.53
N ALA A 60 11.62 -8.29 16.89
CA ALA A 60 10.19 -7.99 16.92
C ALA A 60 9.36 -9.17 16.41
N GLY A 61 9.77 -9.82 15.31
CA GLY A 61 9.11 -11.00 14.78
C GLY A 61 9.17 -12.19 15.73
N ARG A 62 10.33 -12.46 16.33
CA ARG A 62 10.52 -13.59 17.24
C ARG A 62 9.80 -13.42 18.58
N PHE A 63 9.84 -12.22 19.14
CA PHE A 63 9.27 -11.95 20.46
C PHE A 63 7.79 -11.54 20.42
N SER A 64 7.23 -11.23 19.26
CA SER A 64 5.82 -10.84 19.15
C SER A 64 4.88 -11.88 19.74
N GLY A 65 5.12 -13.17 19.50
CA GLY A 65 4.31 -14.24 20.09
C GLY A 65 4.37 -14.31 21.61
N ALA A 66 5.54 -14.07 22.18
CA ALA A 66 5.74 -14.05 23.64
C ALA A 66 5.13 -12.79 24.26
N ILE A 67 5.33 -11.63 23.63
CA ILE A 67 4.80 -10.33 24.10
C ILE A 67 3.27 -10.34 24.06
N LEU A 68 2.68 -10.76 22.95
CA LEU A 68 1.23 -10.76 22.76
C LEU A 68 0.49 -11.77 23.65
N ARG A 69 1.18 -12.83 24.11
CA ARG A 69 0.62 -13.86 25.01
C ARG A 69 1.00 -13.65 26.48
N HIS A 70 1.74 -12.58 26.80
CA HIS A 70 2.24 -12.39 28.17
C HIS A 70 1.07 -12.10 29.13
N PRO A 71 0.94 -12.84 30.27
CA PRO A 71 -0.19 -12.70 31.20
C PRO A 71 -0.33 -11.29 31.78
N ALA A 72 0.78 -10.55 31.93
CA ALA A 72 0.76 -9.17 32.44
C ALA A 72 0.11 -8.17 31.44
N LEU A 73 0.08 -8.49 30.15
CA LEU A 73 -0.54 -7.67 29.10
C LEU A 73 -1.99 -8.12 28.82
N SER A 74 -2.22 -9.43 28.90
CA SER A 74 -3.53 -10.03 28.70
C SER A 74 -4.46 -9.69 29.88
N GLY A 75 -5.43 -8.82 29.64
CA GLY A 75 -6.44 -8.40 30.63
C GLY A 75 -6.14 -7.11 31.41
N ARG A 76 -4.89 -6.59 31.35
CA ARG A 76 -4.53 -5.30 32.00
C ARG A 76 -4.35 -4.15 31.02
N VAL A 77 -4.03 -4.46 29.78
CA VAL A 77 -3.81 -3.46 28.72
C VAL A 77 -4.89 -3.60 27.66
N ILE A 78 -5.59 -2.50 27.39
CA ILE A 78 -6.56 -2.45 26.31
C ILE A 78 -5.81 -2.50 24.98
N GLU A 79 -6.14 -3.48 24.12
CA GLU A 79 -5.61 -3.65 22.76
C GLU A 79 -4.06 -3.70 22.70
N PRO A 80 -3.42 -4.63 23.43
CA PRO A 80 -1.95 -4.68 23.50
C PRO A 80 -1.31 -4.94 22.13
N GLU A 81 -1.99 -5.68 21.24
CA GLU A 81 -1.51 -6.00 19.89
C GLU A 81 -1.40 -4.73 19.03
N ILE A 82 -2.39 -3.87 19.09
CA ILE A 82 -2.39 -2.61 18.34
C ILE A 82 -1.27 -1.71 18.85
N LYS A 83 -1.16 -1.55 20.15
CA LYS A 83 -0.11 -0.74 20.78
C LYS A 83 1.29 -1.25 20.43
N TYR A 84 1.49 -2.56 20.46
CA TYR A 84 2.76 -3.19 20.07
C TYR A 84 3.11 -2.91 18.61
N ILE A 85 2.16 -3.09 17.68
CA ILE A 85 2.39 -2.82 16.26
C ILE A 85 2.73 -1.36 16.04
N PHE A 86 2.01 -0.43 16.67
CA PHE A 86 2.30 1.00 16.57
C PHE A 86 3.66 1.35 17.14
N PHE A 87 4.02 0.78 18.30
CA PHE A 87 5.35 0.97 18.89
C PHE A 87 6.46 0.54 17.93
N VAL A 88 6.34 -0.64 17.33
CA VAL A 88 7.33 -1.15 16.37
C VAL A 88 7.39 -0.27 15.11
N LEU A 89 6.26 0.18 14.58
CA LEU A 89 6.22 1.08 13.42
C LEU A 89 6.86 2.44 13.73
N LEU A 90 6.59 3.02 14.90
CA LEU A 90 7.22 4.27 15.34
C LEU A 90 8.72 4.12 15.53
N ALA A 91 9.16 2.98 16.08
CA ALA A 91 10.58 2.68 16.20
C ALA A 91 11.28 2.59 14.82
N PHE A 92 10.64 1.97 13.81
CA PHE A 92 11.16 1.98 12.44
C PHE A 92 11.21 3.39 11.83
N ILE A 93 10.21 4.22 12.08
CA ILE A 93 10.22 5.62 11.61
C ILE A 93 11.39 6.38 12.24
N TYR A 94 11.57 6.25 13.54
CA TYR A 94 12.66 6.89 14.27
C TYR A 94 14.04 6.42 13.78
N LEU A 95 14.24 5.12 13.63
CA LEU A 95 15.49 4.56 13.09
C LEU A 95 15.76 5.01 11.66
N ALA A 96 14.72 5.11 10.83
CA ALA A 96 14.84 5.57 9.46
C ALA A 96 15.26 7.06 9.40
N GLU A 97 14.73 7.88 10.29
CA GLU A 97 15.11 9.29 10.39
C GLU A 97 16.58 9.45 10.78
N LEU A 98 17.04 8.70 11.80
CA LEU A 98 18.45 8.65 12.20
C LEU A 98 19.38 8.18 11.07
N GLY A 99 18.94 7.20 10.28
CA GLY A 99 19.70 6.64 9.15
C GLY A 99 19.55 7.41 7.84
N SER A 100 18.88 8.58 7.81
CA SER A 100 18.55 9.31 6.58
C SER A 100 17.95 8.39 5.50
N SER A 101 17.12 7.43 5.93
CA SER A 101 16.54 6.36 5.13
C SER A 101 15.01 6.35 5.23
N GLN A 102 14.38 5.25 4.81
CA GLN A 102 12.92 5.11 4.83
C GLN A 102 12.47 3.89 5.62
N ALA A 103 11.46 4.08 6.48
CA ALA A 103 10.85 3.01 7.25
C ALA A 103 9.94 2.08 6.42
N MET A 104 9.68 2.37 5.15
CA MET A 104 8.67 1.68 4.34
C MET A 104 8.95 0.18 4.22
N LEU A 105 10.16 -0.20 3.85
CA LEU A 105 10.52 -1.61 3.69
C LEU A 105 10.52 -2.38 5.02
N PRO A 106 11.18 -1.92 6.09
CA PRO A 106 11.11 -2.58 7.39
C PRO A 106 9.68 -2.72 7.92
N ALA A 107 8.86 -1.68 7.82
CA ALA A 107 7.46 -1.72 8.24
C ALA A 107 6.63 -2.73 7.43
N PHE A 108 6.87 -2.81 6.12
CA PHE A 108 6.21 -3.79 5.26
C PHE A 108 6.61 -5.23 5.60
N LEU A 109 7.91 -5.49 5.78
CA LEU A 109 8.42 -6.81 6.18
C LEU A 109 7.92 -7.21 7.57
N PHE A 110 7.83 -6.27 8.51
CA PHE A 110 7.22 -6.51 9.81
C PHE A 110 5.76 -6.93 9.69
N GLY A 111 4.98 -6.26 8.84
CA GLY A 111 3.60 -6.64 8.54
C GLY A 111 3.48 -8.06 8.00
N LEU A 112 4.42 -8.48 7.12
CA LEU A 112 4.50 -9.85 6.61
C LEU A 112 4.75 -10.87 7.71
N LEU A 113 5.75 -10.63 8.58
CA LEU A 113 6.07 -11.50 9.72
C LEU A 113 4.88 -11.62 10.68
N MET A 114 4.23 -10.49 10.99
CA MET A 114 3.06 -10.47 11.86
C MET A 114 1.87 -11.22 11.27
N SER A 115 1.72 -11.27 9.94
CA SER A 115 0.62 -11.98 9.30
C SER A 115 0.56 -13.47 9.68
N GLY A 116 1.71 -14.09 9.92
CA GLY A 116 1.82 -15.47 10.39
C GLY A 116 1.24 -15.70 11.78
N HIS A 117 1.37 -14.72 12.68
CA HIS A 117 0.83 -14.79 14.04
C HIS A 117 -0.71 -14.66 14.07
N PHE A 118 -1.29 -13.95 13.12
CA PHE A 118 -2.74 -13.75 12.99
C PHE A 118 -3.45 -14.81 12.14
N LYS A 119 -2.76 -15.84 11.69
CA LYS A 119 -3.38 -16.96 10.95
C LYS A 119 -3.87 -18.08 11.86
N LYS A 120 -3.42 -18.16 13.11
CA LYS A 120 -3.69 -19.28 14.02
C LYS A 120 -4.50 -18.81 15.23
N GLY A 121 -5.77 -19.25 15.31
CA GLY A 121 -6.64 -19.13 16.47
C GLY A 121 -7.87 -18.22 16.31
N ALA A 122 -8.92 -18.52 17.07
CA ALA A 122 -10.19 -17.78 17.08
C ALA A 122 -10.02 -16.30 17.50
N ALA A 123 -9.00 -15.98 18.30
CA ALA A 123 -8.68 -14.61 18.73
C ALA A 123 -8.00 -13.75 17.64
N ALA A 124 -7.57 -14.34 16.54
CA ALA A 124 -6.84 -13.62 15.48
C ALA A 124 -7.77 -12.76 14.59
N ALA A 125 -8.99 -13.19 14.37
CA ALA A 125 -9.96 -12.48 13.52
C ALA A 125 -10.38 -11.11 14.10
N PRO A 126 -10.69 -10.98 15.41
CA PRO A 126 -10.99 -9.69 16.02
C PRO A 126 -9.85 -8.68 15.90
N VAL A 127 -8.62 -9.09 16.22
CA VAL A 127 -7.44 -8.21 16.15
C VAL A 127 -7.19 -7.71 14.72
N LYS A 128 -7.29 -8.61 13.73
CA LYS A 128 -7.16 -8.23 12.32
C LYS A 128 -8.22 -7.21 11.89
N ASN A 129 -9.46 -7.39 12.33
CA ASN A 129 -10.54 -6.45 12.02
C ASN A 129 -10.32 -5.08 12.68
N ARG A 130 -9.86 -5.04 13.92
CA ARG A 130 -9.53 -3.78 14.62
C ARG A 130 -8.37 -3.05 13.97
N LEU A 131 -7.27 -3.75 13.63
CA LEU A 131 -6.15 -3.17 12.89
C LEU A 131 -6.61 -2.62 11.54
N ARG A 132 -7.47 -3.35 10.84
CA ARG A 132 -8.07 -2.88 9.59
C ARG A 132 -8.88 -1.62 9.80
N THR A 133 -9.73 -1.57 10.83
CA THR A 133 -10.53 -0.38 11.14
C THR A 133 -9.63 0.82 11.43
N VAL A 134 -8.62 0.70 12.28
CA VAL A 134 -7.69 1.79 12.57
C VAL A 134 -6.95 2.24 11.31
N ALA A 135 -6.47 1.31 10.49
CA ALA A 135 -5.75 1.64 9.26
C ALA A 135 -6.65 2.37 8.25
N TYR A 136 -7.87 1.90 8.02
CA TYR A 136 -8.75 2.46 6.98
C TYR A 136 -9.62 3.61 7.46
N ALA A 137 -10.06 3.62 8.71
CA ALA A 137 -10.91 4.68 9.23
C ALA A 137 -10.12 5.90 9.72
N PHE A 138 -8.86 5.72 10.10
CA PHE A 138 -8.04 6.80 10.66
C PHE A 138 -6.78 7.09 9.82
N ILE A 139 -5.85 6.14 9.72
CA ILE A 139 -4.53 6.40 9.11
C ILE A 139 -4.65 6.75 7.63
N THR A 140 -5.44 5.99 6.88
CA THR A 140 -5.58 6.17 5.42
C THR A 140 -6.16 7.52 5.05
N PRO A 141 -7.28 8.02 5.63
CA PRO A 141 -7.78 9.36 5.35
C PRO A 141 -6.77 10.45 5.67
N PHE A 142 -6.11 10.39 6.84
CA PHE A 142 -5.09 11.38 7.20
C PHE A 142 -3.92 11.41 6.22
N PHE A 143 -3.46 10.24 5.77
CA PHE A 143 -2.43 10.15 4.75
C PHE A 143 -2.82 10.87 3.45
N PHE A 144 -4.04 10.66 2.98
CA PHE A 144 -4.53 11.30 1.76
C PHE A 144 -4.78 12.81 1.94
N ILE A 145 -5.28 13.23 3.10
CA ILE A 145 -5.46 14.65 3.42
C ILE A 145 -4.10 15.36 3.41
N VAL A 146 -3.11 14.86 4.15
CA VAL A 146 -1.77 15.45 4.22
C VAL A 146 -1.10 15.50 2.84
N ALA A 147 -1.25 14.46 2.03
CA ALA A 147 -0.72 14.46 0.68
C ALA A 147 -1.46 15.45 -0.23
N GLY A 148 -2.78 15.54 -0.11
CA GLY A 148 -3.62 16.46 -0.88
C GLY A 148 -3.40 17.92 -0.54
N MET A 149 -3.16 18.25 0.73
CA MET A 149 -2.87 19.63 1.18
C MET A 149 -1.62 20.25 0.52
N LYS A 150 -0.72 19.42 0.01
CA LYS A 150 0.49 19.86 -0.70
C LYS A 150 0.27 20.09 -2.20
N VAL A 151 -0.93 19.81 -2.71
CA VAL A 151 -1.26 19.95 -4.14
C VAL A 151 -1.70 21.38 -4.43
N SER A 152 -1.01 22.03 -5.37
CA SER A 152 -1.38 23.34 -5.90
C SER A 152 -2.32 23.19 -7.10
N LEU A 153 -3.58 23.54 -6.94
CA LEU A 153 -4.55 23.55 -8.05
C LEU A 153 -4.18 24.54 -9.18
N PRO A 154 -3.66 25.74 -8.89
CA PRO A 154 -3.16 26.63 -9.95
C PRO A 154 -2.03 26.00 -10.76
N ALA A 155 -1.05 25.34 -10.11
CA ALA A 155 0.04 24.65 -10.80
C ALA A 155 -0.49 23.50 -11.68
N LEU A 156 -1.48 22.75 -11.19
CA LEU A 156 -2.11 21.68 -11.95
C LEU A 156 -2.81 22.20 -13.22
N ARG A 157 -3.51 23.35 -13.12
CA ARG A 157 -4.16 24.00 -14.27
C ARG A 157 -3.13 24.52 -15.27
N ALA A 158 -2.06 25.16 -14.80
CA ALA A 158 -1.00 25.68 -15.66
C ALA A 158 -0.28 24.57 -16.44
N ALA A 159 -0.17 23.37 -15.85
CA ALA A 159 0.49 22.21 -16.45
C ALA A 159 -0.51 21.16 -16.98
N ALA A 160 -1.75 21.53 -17.36
CA ALA A 160 -2.80 20.60 -17.77
C ALA A 160 -2.39 19.69 -18.94
N GLY A 161 -1.60 20.20 -19.90
CA GLY A 161 -1.06 19.38 -21.00
C GLY A 161 -0.10 18.29 -20.53
N VAL A 162 0.80 18.63 -19.60
CA VAL A 162 1.73 17.66 -19.00
C VAL A 162 0.96 16.64 -18.17
N PHE A 163 -0.01 17.08 -17.40
CA PHE A 163 -0.90 16.20 -16.64
C PHE A 163 -1.60 15.18 -17.57
N ALA A 164 -2.22 15.64 -18.66
CA ALA A 164 -2.92 14.77 -19.60
C ALA A 164 -1.96 13.77 -20.27
N ALA A 165 -0.80 14.23 -20.72
CA ALA A 165 0.22 13.38 -21.34
C ALA A 165 0.71 12.29 -20.37
N LEU A 166 1.08 12.65 -19.14
CA LEU A 166 1.53 11.69 -18.12
C LEU A 166 0.42 10.72 -17.73
N PHE A 167 -0.83 11.19 -17.61
CA PHE A 167 -1.96 10.34 -17.32
C PHE A 167 -2.18 9.29 -18.43
N ILE A 168 -2.19 9.72 -19.69
CA ILE A 168 -2.39 8.82 -20.84
C ILE A 168 -1.27 7.80 -20.93
N VAL A 169 -0.01 8.25 -20.90
CA VAL A 169 1.16 7.36 -20.99
C VAL A 169 1.16 6.34 -19.85
N ARG A 170 0.95 6.80 -18.62
CA ARG A 170 0.88 5.94 -17.44
C ARG A 170 -0.24 4.91 -17.56
N GLN A 171 -1.43 5.35 -17.94
CA GLN A 171 -2.60 4.48 -18.02
C GLN A 171 -2.47 3.48 -19.17
N ALA A 172 -1.99 3.92 -20.33
CA ALA A 172 -1.73 3.05 -21.48
C ALA A 172 -0.67 1.99 -21.17
N ALA A 173 0.45 2.37 -20.57
CA ALA A 173 1.52 1.43 -20.20
C ALA A 173 1.03 0.37 -19.19
N LYS A 174 0.30 0.78 -18.15
CA LYS A 174 -0.25 -0.15 -17.16
C LYS A 174 -1.33 -1.04 -17.74
N PHE A 175 -2.23 -0.46 -18.54
CA PHE A 175 -3.28 -1.23 -19.18
C PHE A 175 -2.69 -2.27 -20.14
N ALA A 176 -1.77 -1.90 -21.02
CA ALA A 176 -1.14 -2.81 -21.96
C ALA A 176 -0.38 -3.95 -21.24
N GLY A 177 0.39 -3.61 -20.20
CA GLY A 177 1.16 -4.59 -19.43
C GLY A 177 0.28 -5.63 -18.70
N VAL A 178 -0.89 -5.24 -18.20
CA VAL A 178 -1.78 -6.15 -17.50
C VAL A 178 -2.74 -6.87 -18.46
N TYR A 179 -3.27 -6.17 -19.47
CA TYR A 179 -4.30 -6.68 -20.36
C TYR A 179 -3.85 -7.94 -21.14
N PHE A 180 -2.59 -7.97 -21.57
CA PHE A 180 -2.05 -9.11 -22.29
C PHE A 180 -2.15 -10.40 -21.45
N PHE A 181 -1.76 -10.34 -20.18
CA PHE A 181 -1.87 -11.47 -19.25
C PHE A 181 -3.33 -11.75 -18.85
N ALA A 182 -4.09 -10.69 -18.56
CA ALA A 182 -5.50 -10.82 -18.19
C ALA A 182 -6.32 -11.48 -19.30
N ARG A 183 -6.07 -11.14 -20.56
CA ARG A 183 -6.71 -11.80 -21.72
C ARG A 183 -6.43 -13.30 -21.78
N LYS A 184 -5.21 -13.72 -21.41
CA LYS A 184 -4.79 -15.12 -21.46
C LYS A 184 -5.34 -15.94 -20.29
N PHE A 185 -5.31 -15.38 -19.08
CA PHE A 185 -5.61 -16.12 -17.84
C PHE A 185 -7.00 -15.86 -17.28
N PHE A 186 -7.63 -14.73 -17.62
CA PHE A 186 -8.93 -14.30 -17.11
C PHE A 186 -9.83 -13.74 -18.23
N PRO A 187 -10.14 -14.53 -19.28
CA PRO A 187 -10.81 -14.02 -20.47
C PRO A 187 -12.18 -13.39 -20.18
N ALA A 188 -12.95 -13.95 -19.25
CA ALA A 188 -14.27 -13.45 -18.87
C ALA A 188 -14.22 -12.12 -18.09
N THR A 189 -13.22 -11.95 -17.23
CA THR A 189 -13.07 -10.79 -16.34
C THR A 189 -11.91 -9.88 -16.71
N ARG A 190 -11.34 -10.03 -17.92
CA ARG A 190 -10.10 -9.36 -18.35
C ARG A 190 -10.12 -7.84 -18.17
N ASN A 191 -11.21 -7.18 -18.55
CA ASN A 191 -11.32 -5.73 -18.48
C ASN A 191 -11.41 -5.24 -17.03
N TYR A 192 -12.24 -5.90 -16.22
CA TYR A 192 -12.36 -5.63 -14.80
C TYR A 192 -11.02 -5.80 -14.08
N PHE A 193 -10.35 -6.93 -14.32
CA PHE A 193 -9.04 -7.24 -13.77
C PHE A 193 -8.00 -6.19 -14.16
N THR A 194 -7.92 -5.85 -15.46
CA THR A 194 -6.94 -4.89 -15.99
C THR A 194 -7.16 -3.50 -15.43
N LEU A 195 -8.39 -3.01 -15.39
CA LEU A 195 -8.71 -1.68 -14.87
C LEU A 195 -8.38 -1.56 -13.38
N LEU A 196 -8.71 -2.54 -12.56
CA LEU A 196 -8.38 -2.51 -11.14
C LEU A 196 -6.86 -2.61 -10.90
N MET A 197 -6.15 -3.45 -11.66
CA MET A 197 -4.69 -3.59 -11.53
C MET A 197 -3.92 -2.39 -12.11
N SER A 198 -4.54 -1.59 -12.99
CA SER A 198 -3.91 -0.38 -13.51
C SER A 198 -3.86 0.77 -12.51
N THR A 199 -4.56 0.67 -11.39
CA THR A 199 -4.46 1.62 -10.28
C THR A 199 -3.10 1.50 -9.58
N GLY A 200 -2.73 2.44 -8.75
CA GLY A 200 -1.44 2.39 -8.03
C GLY A 200 -1.20 3.68 -7.26
N LEU A 201 -2.18 4.04 -6.41
CA LEU A 201 -2.21 5.31 -5.71
C LEU A 201 -1.21 5.36 -4.56
N THR A 202 -1.25 4.38 -3.66
CA THR A 202 -0.55 4.45 -2.37
C THR A 202 0.96 4.55 -2.52
N PHE A 203 1.58 3.60 -3.22
CA PHE A 203 3.04 3.62 -3.43
C PHE A 203 3.48 4.74 -4.36
N GLY A 204 2.67 5.10 -5.36
CA GLY A 204 2.93 6.25 -6.21
C GLY A 204 2.96 7.55 -5.41
N LEU A 205 1.99 7.74 -4.52
CA LEU A 205 1.91 8.91 -3.67
C LEU A 205 3.05 8.96 -2.64
N MET A 206 3.44 7.83 -2.07
CA MET A 206 4.62 7.74 -1.20
C MET A 206 5.90 8.13 -1.95
N ALA A 207 6.08 7.64 -3.17
CA ALA A 207 7.23 8.00 -4.02
C ALA A 207 7.25 9.49 -4.35
N ALA A 208 6.10 10.08 -4.69
CA ALA A 208 5.99 11.51 -4.96
C ALA A 208 6.30 12.36 -3.72
N LEU A 209 5.74 11.99 -2.56
CA LEU A 209 6.03 12.68 -1.28
C LEU A 209 7.52 12.59 -0.91
N PHE A 210 8.13 11.44 -1.13
CA PHE A 210 9.56 11.28 -0.90
C PHE A 210 10.37 12.13 -1.87
N GLY A 211 10.03 12.11 -3.16
CA GLY A 211 10.69 12.94 -4.18
C GLY A 211 10.63 14.44 -3.84
N LEU A 212 9.48 14.90 -3.33
CA LEU A 212 9.32 16.27 -2.84
C LEU A 212 10.22 16.56 -1.62
N LYS A 213 10.22 15.65 -0.61
CA LYS A 213 11.06 15.82 0.59
C LYS A 213 12.54 15.74 0.30
N ALA A 214 12.96 14.91 -0.65
CA ALA A 214 14.35 14.75 -1.05
C ALA A 214 14.84 15.84 -2.01
N GLY A 215 13.97 16.77 -2.44
CA GLY A 215 14.29 17.83 -3.38
C GLY A 215 14.42 17.37 -4.83
N PHE A 216 13.99 16.16 -5.17
CA PHE A 216 13.95 15.67 -6.56
C PHE A 216 12.76 16.21 -7.36
N LEU A 217 11.72 16.62 -6.67
CA LEU A 217 10.52 17.22 -7.24
C LEU A 217 10.30 18.58 -6.63
N ASP A 218 9.97 19.55 -7.46
CA ASP A 218 9.44 20.82 -7.01
C ASP A 218 7.94 20.71 -6.65
N PRO A 219 7.34 21.67 -5.94
CA PRO A 219 5.93 21.64 -5.56
C PRO A 219 4.95 21.57 -6.75
N ALA A 220 5.31 22.13 -7.91
CA ALA A 220 4.46 22.08 -9.10
C ALA A 220 4.48 20.67 -9.72
N GLN A 221 5.66 20.08 -9.88
CA GLN A 221 5.82 18.70 -10.34
C GLN A 221 5.14 17.71 -9.41
N TYR A 222 5.27 17.89 -8.10
CA TYR A 222 4.57 17.09 -7.11
C TYR A 222 3.05 17.17 -7.31
N SER A 223 2.52 18.36 -7.54
CA SER A 223 1.08 18.60 -7.75
C SER A 223 0.58 17.85 -8.99
N VAL A 224 1.31 17.95 -10.11
CA VAL A 224 0.98 17.27 -11.36
C VAL A 224 1.01 15.75 -11.17
N LEU A 225 2.09 15.21 -10.61
CA LEU A 225 2.24 13.77 -10.39
C LEU A 225 1.15 13.23 -9.45
N THR A 226 0.86 13.94 -8.35
CA THR A 226 -0.20 13.57 -7.42
C THR A 226 -1.56 13.57 -8.08
N GLY A 227 -1.87 14.59 -8.89
CA GLY A 227 -3.10 14.65 -9.67
C GLY A 227 -3.23 13.47 -10.64
N VAL A 228 -2.17 13.13 -11.37
CA VAL A 228 -2.12 11.96 -12.27
C VAL A 228 -2.35 10.66 -11.50
N LEU A 229 -1.75 10.52 -10.30
CA LEU A 229 -1.93 9.34 -9.45
C LEU A 229 -3.38 9.18 -8.99
N ILE A 230 -4.00 10.28 -8.55
CA ILE A 230 -5.40 10.29 -8.11
C ILE A 230 -6.33 9.96 -9.29
N ALA A 231 -6.16 10.63 -10.43
CA ALA A 231 -6.95 10.37 -11.63
C ALA A 231 -6.82 8.92 -12.10
N SER A 232 -5.58 8.38 -12.10
CA SER A 232 -5.30 6.99 -12.48
C SER A 232 -5.81 5.94 -11.49
N ALA A 233 -6.19 6.35 -10.30
CA ALA A 233 -6.84 5.49 -9.34
C ALA A 233 -8.38 5.56 -9.47
N VAL A 234 -8.93 6.76 -9.57
CA VAL A 234 -10.38 6.99 -9.59
C VAL A 234 -11.00 6.57 -10.91
N ILE A 235 -10.48 7.05 -12.04
CA ILE A 235 -11.09 6.85 -13.37
C ILE A 235 -11.18 5.36 -13.75
N PRO A 236 -10.09 4.55 -13.68
CA PRO A 236 -10.19 3.14 -14.04
C PRO A 236 -11.04 2.34 -13.05
N THR A 237 -11.02 2.70 -11.76
CA THR A 237 -11.87 2.03 -10.76
C THR A 237 -13.34 2.28 -11.03
N PHE A 238 -13.72 3.54 -11.32
CA PHE A 238 -15.09 3.88 -11.70
C PHE A 238 -15.53 3.15 -12.97
N ALA A 239 -14.68 3.14 -14.00
CA ALA A 239 -14.94 2.41 -15.23
C ALA A 239 -15.11 0.91 -15.00
N ALA A 240 -14.25 0.32 -14.16
CA ALA A 240 -14.34 -1.10 -13.81
C ALA A 240 -15.66 -1.44 -13.12
N GLN A 241 -16.07 -0.63 -12.15
CA GLN A 241 -17.30 -0.86 -11.40
C GLN A 241 -18.58 -0.58 -12.20
N ARG A 242 -18.55 0.42 -13.09
CA ARG A 242 -19.74 0.85 -13.82
C ARG A 242 -20.03 -0.02 -15.04
N TRP A 243 -18.99 -0.47 -15.77
CA TRP A 243 -19.18 -1.11 -17.08
C TRP A 243 -18.66 -2.54 -17.17
N PHE A 244 -17.78 -2.96 -16.27
CA PHE A 244 -17.09 -4.26 -16.39
C PHE A 244 -17.23 -5.13 -15.16
N THR A 245 -18.15 -4.81 -14.27
CA THR A 245 -18.41 -5.63 -13.10
C THR A 245 -18.82 -7.05 -13.56
N PRO A 246 -18.10 -8.12 -13.15
CA PRO A 246 -18.48 -9.48 -13.52
C PRO A 246 -19.91 -9.76 -13.05
N VAL A 247 -20.74 -10.33 -13.89
CA VAL A 247 -22.02 -10.94 -13.47
C VAL A 247 -21.64 -12.17 -12.65
N GLU A 248 -22.32 -12.41 -11.54
CA GLU A 248 -22.00 -13.43 -10.55
C GLU A 248 -21.61 -14.76 -11.21
N GLU A 249 -20.34 -15.09 -11.25
CA GLU A 249 -19.91 -16.46 -11.32
C GLU A 249 -20.10 -17.00 -9.91
N GLU A 250 -21.01 -17.94 -9.73
CA GLU A 250 -21.08 -18.84 -8.58
C GLU A 250 -19.72 -19.54 -8.44
N ASP A 251 -18.78 -18.89 -7.78
CA ASP A 251 -17.56 -19.52 -7.31
C ASP A 251 -17.89 -20.24 -5.98
N ILE A 252 -18.70 -21.29 -6.11
CA ILE A 252 -18.78 -22.36 -5.12
C ILE A 252 -17.50 -23.17 -5.27
N ILE A 253 -16.54 -22.92 -4.39
CA ILE A 253 -15.66 -23.95 -3.81
C ILE A 253 -15.27 -23.53 -2.40
#